data_6373df7f72733f3184eeac4eba857f69
#
_entry.id   6373df7f72733f3184eeac4eba857f69
#
_cell.length_a   1.000
_cell.length_b   1.000
_cell.length_c   1.000
_cell.angle_alpha   90.00
_cell.angle_beta   90.00
_cell.angle_gamma   90.00
#
_symmetry.space_group_name_H-M   'P 1'
#
loop_
_entity.id
_entity.type
_entity.pdbx_description
1 polymer ?
#
loop_
_entity_poly.entity_id
_entity_poly.type
_entity_poly.pdbx_seq_one_letter_code
_entity_poly.pdbx_strand_id
1 'polypeptide(L)'
;MLKDDTPLMKTVLSAGTAVYEVLSERLANKVTKVFPVVTDEAVLPYVCYHREALETAVAKNAKSADTATIVVDCYAATYNGSVALAEAVREALDNVSITTSEGLTVRSSFLVDAAESWTDDAYLQSLSFKLRC
;
A
#
# COMPACT_ATOMS: atom_id res chain seq x y z
N MET A 1 24.58 0.59 -13.09
CA MET A 1 23.16 0.49 -12.84
C MET A 1 22.75 -0.90 -12.42
N LEU A 2 21.97 -1.00 -11.41
CA LEU A 2 21.49 -2.29 -10.97
C LEU A 2 20.40 -2.77 -11.89
N LYS A 3 20.64 -3.87 -12.49
CA LYS A 3 19.59 -4.57 -13.16
C LYS A 3 18.85 -5.39 -12.15
N ASP A 4 17.59 -5.19 -12.11
CA ASP A 4 16.81 -5.76 -11.08
C ASP A 4 16.22 -7.08 -11.51
N ASP A 5 17.07 -8.09 -11.49
CA ASP A 5 16.68 -9.42 -11.94
C ASP A 5 16.40 -10.38 -10.80
N THR A 6 16.49 -9.91 -9.54
CA THR A 6 16.24 -10.80 -8.41
C THR A 6 14.75 -10.83 -8.09
N PRO A 7 14.19 -12.00 -7.73
CA PRO A 7 12.78 -12.09 -7.33
C PRO A 7 12.42 -11.16 -6.18
N LEU A 8 13.32 -10.97 -5.23
CA LEU A 8 13.10 -10.10 -4.09
C LEU A 8 12.84 -8.66 -4.53
N MET A 9 13.69 -8.13 -5.40
CA MET A 9 13.53 -6.77 -5.89
C MET A 9 12.27 -6.61 -6.72
N LYS A 10 11.93 -7.60 -7.53
CA LYS A 10 10.70 -7.59 -8.29
C LYS A 10 9.49 -7.49 -7.40
N THR A 11 9.49 -8.25 -6.31
CA THR A 11 8.37 -8.22 -5.36
C THR A 11 8.22 -6.84 -4.74
N VAL A 12 9.32 -6.26 -4.31
CA VAL A 12 9.30 -4.93 -3.69
C VAL A 12 8.79 -3.89 -4.68
N LEU A 13 9.29 -3.91 -5.90
CA LEU A 13 8.87 -2.95 -6.92
C LEU A 13 7.40 -3.14 -7.30
N SER A 14 6.97 -4.38 -7.49
CA SER A 14 5.59 -4.66 -7.86
C SER A 14 4.62 -4.19 -6.78
N ALA A 15 4.89 -4.52 -5.53
CA ALA A 15 4.01 -4.15 -4.43
C ALA A 15 3.96 -2.64 -4.26
N GLY A 16 5.11 -1.98 -4.19
CA GLY A 16 5.16 -0.54 -3.99
C GLY A 16 4.55 0.24 -5.15
N THR A 17 4.91 -0.12 -6.37
CA THR A 17 4.40 0.53 -7.57
C THR A 17 2.90 0.32 -7.71
N ALA A 18 2.43 -0.90 -7.46
CA ALA A 18 1.01 -1.21 -7.55
C ALA A 18 0.19 -0.39 -6.57
N VAL A 19 0.63 -0.31 -5.32
CA VAL A 19 -0.06 0.47 -4.30
C VAL A 19 -0.09 1.95 -4.69
N TYR A 20 1.04 2.49 -5.10
CA TYR A 20 1.12 3.89 -5.49
C TYR A 20 0.18 4.21 -6.66
N GLU A 21 0.19 3.40 -7.70
CA GLU A 21 -0.65 3.64 -8.88
C GLU A 21 -2.14 3.55 -8.55
N VAL A 22 -2.53 2.52 -7.83
CA VAL A 22 -3.94 2.33 -7.48
C VAL A 22 -4.42 3.46 -6.57
N LEU A 23 -3.68 3.80 -5.54
CA LEU A 23 -4.09 4.85 -4.61
C LEU A 23 -4.08 6.22 -5.27
N SER A 24 -3.10 6.51 -6.12
CA SER A 24 -3.05 7.79 -6.82
C SER A 24 -4.24 7.98 -7.73
N GLU A 25 -4.68 6.92 -8.41
CA GLU A 25 -5.83 6.97 -9.27
C GLU A 25 -7.14 7.04 -8.49
N ARG A 26 -7.31 6.14 -7.52
CA ARG A 26 -8.58 5.99 -6.81
C ARG A 26 -8.86 7.09 -5.81
N LEU A 27 -7.81 7.68 -5.27
CA LEU A 27 -7.93 8.71 -4.24
C LEU A 27 -7.60 10.11 -4.75
N ALA A 28 -7.54 10.32 -6.05
CA ALA A 28 -7.14 11.59 -6.64
C ALA A 28 -7.94 12.78 -6.13
N ASN A 29 -9.25 12.58 -5.86
CA ASN A 29 -10.13 13.65 -5.37
C ASN A 29 -10.31 13.64 -3.86
N LYS A 30 -9.68 12.71 -3.15
CA LYS A 30 -9.91 12.51 -1.71
C LYS A 30 -8.72 12.92 -0.86
N VAL A 31 -7.55 13.00 -1.46
CA VAL A 31 -6.31 13.33 -0.73
C VAL A 31 -5.52 14.37 -1.50
N THR A 32 -4.67 15.09 -0.78
CA THR A 32 -3.77 16.05 -1.44
C THR A 32 -2.65 15.32 -2.16
N LYS A 33 -2.19 14.19 -1.59
CA LYS A 33 -1.13 13.41 -2.19
C LYS A 33 -1.03 12.03 -1.59
N VAL A 34 -0.47 11.11 -2.36
CA VAL A 34 -0.08 9.77 -1.90
C VAL A 34 1.45 9.75 -1.82
N PHE A 35 1.98 9.39 -0.67
CA PHE A 35 3.42 9.39 -0.44
C PHE A 35 3.95 8.00 -0.16
N PRO A 36 5.12 7.64 -0.71
CA PRO A 36 5.88 6.52 -0.16
C PRO A 36 6.61 7.02 1.08
N VAL A 37 6.21 6.57 2.26
CA VAL A 37 6.77 7.00 3.51
C VAL A 37 6.31 8.43 3.91
N VAL A 38 6.35 8.71 5.18
CA VAL A 38 5.86 9.98 5.74
C VAL A 38 6.79 11.14 5.37
N THR A 39 6.18 12.29 5.08
CA THR A 39 6.92 13.53 4.86
C THR A 39 6.34 14.62 5.75
N ASP A 40 7.19 15.49 6.26
CA ASP A 40 6.77 16.60 7.11
C ASP A 40 6.03 17.70 6.35
N GLU A 41 6.09 17.68 5.04
CA GLU A 41 5.48 18.72 4.21
C GLU A 41 4.07 18.37 3.74
N ALA A 42 3.54 17.24 4.16
CA ALA A 42 2.24 16.79 3.71
C ALA A 42 1.11 17.63 4.30
N VAL A 43 0.12 17.93 3.46
CA VAL A 43 -1.08 18.68 3.85
C VAL A 43 -2.26 17.71 3.92
N LEU A 44 -2.98 17.74 5.03
CA LEU A 44 -4.14 16.85 5.24
C LEU A 44 -5.27 17.14 4.25
N PRO A 45 -6.02 16.13 3.81
CA PRO A 45 -5.79 14.71 4.05
C PRO A 45 -4.75 14.13 3.11
N TYR A 46 -4.00 13.14 3.58
CA TYR A 46 -3.03 12.47 2.73
C TYR A 46 -2.87 11.01 3.13
N VAL A 47 -2.23 10.25 2.27
CA VAL A 47 -1.98 8.82 2.48
C VAL A 47 -0.50 8.55 2.32
N CYS A 48 0.05 7.77 3.24
CA CYS A 48 1.41 7.26 3.15
C CYS A 48 1.35 5.74 3.08
N TYR A 49 2.30 5.14 2.41
CA TYR A 49 2.41 3.69 2.40
C TYR A 49 3.86 3.28 2.57
N HIS A 50 4.07 2.11 3.16
CA HIS A 50 5.42 1.55 3.29
C HIS A 50 5.33 0.04 3.39
N ARG A 51 6.42 -0.61 3.05
CA ARG A 51 6.53 -2.05 3.21
C ARG A 51 6.96 -2.35 4.63
N GLU A 52 6.18 -3.15 5.32
CA GLU A 52 6.50 -3.58 6.68
C GLU A 52 7.29 -4.87 6.69
N ALA A 53 6.91 -5.81 5.84
CA ALA A 53 7.53 -7.12 5.80
C ALA A 53 7.50 -7.70 4.41
N LEU A 54 8.44 -8.59 4.14
CA LEU A 54 8.46 -9.38 2.93
C LEU A 54 8.75 -10.82 3.32
N GLU A 55 7.85 -11.72 2.93
CA GLU A 55 8.02 -13.15 3.16
C GLU A 55 8.28 -13.83 1.84
N THR A 56 9.43 -14.44 1.72
CA THR A 56 9.73 -15.27 0.56
C THR A 56 9.23 -16.67 0.84
N ALA A 57 8.42 -17.19 -0.06
CA ALA A 57 7.96 -18.55 0.09
C ALA A 57 9.10 -19.51 -0.30
N VAL A 58 9.47 -20.36 0.64
CA VAL A 58 10.48 -21.39 0.40
C VAL A 58 9.76 -22.64 -0.05
N ALA A 59 9.80 -22.92 -1.33
CA ALA A 59 9.19 -24.14 -1.88
C ALA A 59 10.21 -24.93 -2.64
N LYS A 60 10.06 -26.24 -2.60
CA LYS A 60 11.00 -27.15 -3.24
C LYS A 60 11.07 -27.00 -4.74
N ASN A 61 10.02 -26.55 -5.37
CA ASN A 61 9.96 -26.43 -6.83
C ASN A 61 9.97 -24.98 -7.29
N ALA A 62 10.39 -24.10 -6.47
CA ALA A 62 10.73 -22.73 -6.84
C ALA A 62 9.66 -21.90 -7.53
N LYS A 63 8.41 -22.31 -7.49
CA LYS A 63 7.32 -21.55 -8.08
C LYS A 63 6.43 -20.89 -7.04
N SER A 64 7.02 -20.45 -5.99
CA SER A 64 6.28 -19.79 -4.94
C SER A 64 6.26 -18.29 -5.17
N ALA A 65 5.15 -17.68 -4.84
CA ALA A 65 5.02 -16.23 -4.89
C ALA A 65 5.53 -15.64 -3.59
N ASP A 66 6.22 -14.52 -3.70
CA ASP A 66 6.59 -13.75 -2.53
C ASP A 66 5.36 -12.99 -2.02
N THR A 67 5.33 -12.76 -0.73
CA THR A 67 4.25 -11.99 -0.10
C THR A 67 4.84 -10.76 0.58
N ALA A 68 4.37 -9.59 0.19
CA ALA A 68 4.76 -8.34 0.80
C ALA A 68 3.63 -7.82 1.67
N THR A 69 3.96 -7.33 2.86
CA THR A 69 3.01 -6.63 3.70
C THR A 69 3.22 -5.14 3.53
N ILE A 70 2.21 -4.46 3.01
CA ILE A 70 2.23 -3.02 2.81
C ILE A 70 1.25 -2.40 3.80
N VAL A 71 1.74 -1.41 4.53
CA VAL A 71 0.89 -0.65 5.45
C VAL A 71 0.54 0.67 4.78
N VAL A 72 -0.74 0.98 4.76
CA VAL A 72 -1.24 2.24 4.22
C VAL A 72 -1.80 3.06 5.38
N ASP A 73 -1.19 4.20 5.62
CA ASP A 73 -1.59 5.10 6.69
C ASP A 73 -2.38 6.26 6.11
N CYS A 74 -3.61 6.42 6.59
CA CYS A 74 -4.54 7.44 6.12
C CYS A 74 -4.68 8.52 7.18
N TYR A 75 -4.27 9.74 6.84
CA TYR A 75 -4.28 10.88 7.75
C TYR A 75 -5.35 11.87 7.35
N ALA A 76 -6.19 12.27 8.30
CA ALA A 76 -7.23 13.24 8.05
C ALA A 76 -7.42 14.15 9.26
N ALA A 77 -8.00 15.33 9.04
CA ALA A 77 -8.21 16.31 10.09
C ALA A 77 -9.35 15.93 11.04
N THR A 78 -10.28 15.08 10.59
CA THR A 78 -11.42 14.65 11.39
C THR A 78 -11.47 13.13 11.46
N TYR A 79 -12.09 12.61 12.52
CA TYR A 79 -12.27 11.17 12.65
C TYR A 79 -13.07 10.60 11.48
N ASN A 80 -14.21 11.20 11.18
CA ASN A 80 -15.04 10.74 10.08
C ASN A 80 -14.30 10.78 8.75
N GLY A 81 -13.48 11.80 8.54
CA GLY A 81 -12.65 11.89 7.34
C GLY A 81 -11.63 10.77 7.25
N SER A 82 -11.02 10.40 8.38
CA SER A 82 -10.05 9.31 8.39
C SER A 82 -10.70 7.97 8.09
N VAL A 83 -11.90 7.74 8.63
CA VAL A 83 -12.66 6.51 8.36
C VAL A 83 -13.07 6.43 6.89
N ALA A 84 -13.58 7.54 6.35
CA ALA A 84 -13.97 7.57 4.93
C ALA A 84 -12.78 7.32 4.01
N LEU A 85 -11.64 7.88 4.35
CA LEU A 85 -10.42 7.67 3.58
C LEU A 85 -9.96 6.21 3.66
N ALA A 86 -10.01 5.63 4.86
CA ALA A 86 -9.67 4.21 5.05
C ALA A 86 -10.59 3.30 4.25
N GLU A 87 -11.89 3.59 4.22
CA GLU A 87 -12.84 2.82 3.41
C GLU A 87 -12.50 2.91 1.92
N ALA A 88 -12.12 4.07 1.45
CA ALA A 88 -11.73 4.24 0.04
C ALA A 88 -10.46 3.44 -0.28
N VAL A 89 -9.50 3.43 0.63
CA VAL A 89 -8.29 2.62 0.47
C VAL A 89 -8.63 1.14 0.46
N ARG A 90 -9.49 0.72 1.37
CA ARG A 90 -9.92 -0.67 1.42
C ARG A 90 -10.59 -1.11 0.12
N GLU A 91 -11.50 -0.30 -0.40
CA GLU A 91 -12.16 -0.61 -1.67
C GLU A 91 -11.16 -0.74 -2.81
N ALA A 92 -10.10 0.05 -2.78
CA ALA A 92 -9.10 0.06 -3.84
C ALA A 92 -8.17 -1.15 -3.77
N LEU A 93 -7.86 -1.64 -2.58
CA LEU A 93 -6.79 -2.62 -2.38
C LEU A 93 -7.22 -3.96 -1.80
N ASP A 94 -8.46 -4.09 -1.31
CA ASP A 94 -8.89 -5.34 -0.71
C ASP A 94 -9.48 -6.28 -1.74
N ASN A 95 -9.02 -7.52 -1.73
CA ASN A 95 -9.52 -8.58 -2.61
C ASN A 95 -9.41 -8.21 -4.10
N VAL A 96 -8.26 -7.70 -4.51
CA VAL A 96 -8.02 -7.31 -5.89
C VAL A 96 -6.72 -7.88 -6.41
N SER A 97 -6.60 -7.94 -7.73
CA SER A 97 -5.33 -8.17 -8.39
C SER A 97 -4.99 -6.91 -9.19
N ILE A 98 -3.71 -6.61 -9.31
CA ILE A 98 -3.26 -5.35 -9.87
C ILE A 98 -2.18 -5.60 -10.91
N THR A 99 -2.30 -4.94 -12.04
CA THR A 99 -1.22 -4.87 -13.02
C THR A 99 -0.87 -3.40 -13.22
N THR A 100 0.40 -3.07 -13.01
CA THR A 100 0.84 -1.68 -13.14
C THR A 100 0.99 -1.30 -14.61
N SER A 101 1.15 -0.01 -14.87
CA SER A 101 1.37 0.51 -16.21
C SER A 101 2.66 -0.05 -16.83
N GLU A 102 3.60 -0.47 -16.00
CA GLU A 102 4.86 -1.05 -16.47
C GLU A 102 4.82 -2.58 -16.62
N GLY A 103 3.66 -3.17 -16.38
CA GLY A 103 3.49 -4.62 -16.53
C GLY A 103 3.86 -5.44 -15.29
N LEU A 104 4.15 -4.79 -14.18
CA LEU A 104 4.37 -5.50 -12.91
C LEU A 104 3.04 -5.98 -12.37
N THR A 105 3.01 -7.20 -11.84
CA THR A 105 1.76 -7.82 -11.43
C THR A 105 1.74 -8.16 -9.96
N VAL A 106 0.64 -7.83 -9.30
CA VAL A 106 0.28 -8.32 -7.98
C VAL A 106 -0.90 -9.26 -8.16
N ARG A 107 -0.72 -10.53 -7.83
CA ARG A 107 -1.76 -11.57 -8.05
C ARG A 107 -2.95 -11.37 -7.15
N SER A 108 -2.71 -10.99 -5.92
CA SER A 108 -3.79 -10.74 -4.97
C SER A 108 -3.34 -9.74 -3.90
N SER A 109 -4.30 -8.99 -3.40
CA SER A 109 -4.09 -8.05 -2.33
C SER A 109 -5.28 -8.15 -1.37
N PHE A 110 -5.01 -8.36 -0.10
CA PHE A 110 -6.05 -8.53 0.92
C PHE A 110 -5.74 -7.71 2.15
N LEU A 111 -6.77 -7.09 2.71
CA LEU A 111 -6.67 -6.45 4.02
C LEU A 111 -6.54 -7.53 5.09
N VAL A 112 -5.53 -7.42 5.93
CA VAL A 112 -5.29 -8.40 7.01
C VAL A 112 -5.34 -7.78 8.39
N ASP A 113 -5.22 -6.46 8.49
CA ASP A 113 -5.28 -5.80 9.79
C ASP A 113 -5.61 -4.32 9.59
N ALA A 114 -6.21 -3.72 10.60
CA ALA A 114 -6.51 -2.31 10.61
C ALA A 114 -6.44 -1.81 12.05
N ALA A 115 -5.89 -0.62 12.22
CA ALA A 115 -5.76 0.01 13.52
C ALA A 115 -6.02 1.50 13.38
N GLU A 116 -6.47 2.13 14.46
CA GLU A 116 -6.64 3.56 14.44
C GLU A 116 -5.85 4.22 15.56
N SER A 117 -5.48 5.46 15.33
CA SER A 117 -4.65 6.20 16.25
C SER A 117 -4.92 7.70 16.05
N TRP A 118 -4.39 8.49 16.95
CA TRP A 118 -4.47 9.93 16.84
C TRP A 118 -3.08 10.50 17.10
N THR A 119 -2.67 11.40 16.22
CA THR A 119 -1.42 12.13 16.38
C THR A 119 -1.75 13.60 16.67
N ASP A 120 -0.73 14.45 16.85
CA ASP A 120 -0.93 15.83 17.27
C ASP A 120 -2.00 16.59 16.49
N ASP A 121 -2.04 16.42 15.18
CA ASP A 121 -2.91 17.20 14.32
C ASP A 121 -3.85 16.36 13.46
N ALA A 122 -3.82 15.05 13.59
CA ALA A 122 -4.53 14.21 12.63
C ALA A 122 -5.03 12.92 13.25
N TYR A 123 -6.12 12.43 12.70
CA TYR A 123 -6.60 11.08 12.94
C TYR A 123 -5.96 10.15 11.93
N LEU A 124 -5.50 9.01 12.39
CA LEU A 124 -4.79 8.04 11.59
C LEU A 124 -5.56 6.72 11.56
N GLN A 125 -5.79 6.22 10.35
CA GLN A 125 -6.26 4.86 10.14
C GLN A 125 -5.14 4.12 9.41
N SER A 126 -4.68 3.03 9.99
CA SER A 126 -3.57 2.25 9.45
C SER A 126 -4.10 0.91 8.99
N LEU A 127 -3.93 0.62 7.70
CA LEU A 127 -4.43 -0.62 7.10
C LEU A 127 -3.27 -1.42 6.57
N SER A 128 -3.24 -2.71 6.93
CA SER A 128 -2.19 -3.61 6.47
C SER A 128 -2.76 -4.56 5.43
N PHE A 129 -2.08 -4.62 4.30
CA PHE A 129 -2.46 -5.49 3.18
C PHE A 129 -1.36 -6.48 2.90
N LYS A 130 -1.74 -7.71 2.60
CA LYS A 130 -0.80 -8.71 2.09
C LYS A 130 -0.96 -8.82 0.59
N LEU A 131 0.13 -8.58 -0.12
CA LEU A 131 0.18 -8.60 -1.56
C LEU A 131 1.05 -9.77 -2.02
N ARG A 132 0.45 -10.63 -2.83
CA ARG A 132 1.17 -11.75 -3.45
C ARG A 132 1.63 -11.35 -4.83
N CYS A 133 2.91 -11.45 -5.04
CA CYS A 133 3.52 -11.02 -6.31
C CYS A 133 4.00 -12.17 -7.21
#